data_a848882ab44c908364e42405897b6dbb
#
_entry.id   a848882ab44c908364e42405897b6dbb
#
_cell.length_a   1.000
_cell.length_b   1.000
_cell.length_c   1.000
_cell.angle_alpha   90.00
_cell.angle_beta   90.00
_cell.angle_gamma   90.00
#
_symmetry.space_group_name_H-M   'P 1'
#
loop_
_entity.id
_entity.type
_entity.pdbx_description
1 polymer ?
#
loop_
_entity_poly.entity_id
_entity_poly.type
_entity_poly.pdbx_seq_one_letter_code
_entity_poly.pdbx_strand_id
1 'polypeptide(L)'
;MSDEHYLDNEEKSVVIVMSSGPSTPHRCATPFYISAILASMDAEVSIFLTMEGVKLGQTGVAENLTAMQGGKTIIEFMRDAKSAGVRLYLCKPAMPGYQLSESDIIEEVDEIANAGKMADLILACDKSLFF
;
A
#
# COMPACT_ATOMS: atom_id res chain seq x y z
N MET A 1 -7.04 22.11 22.66
CA MET A 1 -6.46 21.67 22.18
C MET A 1 -5.74 22.04 21.48
N SER A 2 -5.32 21.67 21.24
CA SER A 2 -4.31 22.47 20.97
C SER A 2 -3.72 22.25 19.63
N ASP A 3 -3.24 23.30 19.03
CA ASP A 3 -2.60 23.25 17.75
C ASP A 3 -1.34 22.39 17.76
N GLU A 4 -0.81 22.15 18.93
CA GLU A 4 0.39 21.32 19.06
C GLU A 4 0.22 19.93 18.49
N HIS A 5 -0.99 19.39 18.56
CA HIS A 5 -1.25 18.06 18.02
C HIS A 5 -1.11 18.03 16.50
N TYR A 6 -1.43 19.12 15.84
CA TYR A 6 -1.28 19.19 14.39
C TYR A 6 0.19 19.25 14.00
N LEU A 7 0.97 19.97 14.78
CA LEU A 7 2.39 20.12 14.49
C LEU A 7 3.11 18.77 14.66
N ASP A 8 2.62 17.94 15.56
CA ASP A 8 3.23 16.64 15.82
C ASP A 8 2.96 15.64 14.70
N ASN A 9 1.99 15.92 13.82
CA ASN A 9 1.64 14.99 12.75
C ASN A 9 2.80 14.74 11.80
N GLU A 10 3.70 15.69 11.62
CA GLU A 10 4.85 15.54 10.75
C GLU A 10 5.80 14.45 11.22
N GLU A 11 5.71 14.09 12.51
CA GLU A 11 6.56 13.04 13.08
C GLU A 11 5.90 11.67 13.02
N LYS A 12 4.69 11.56 12.50
CA LYS A 12 3.95 10.30 12.55
C LYS A 12 4.38 9.36 11.43
N SER A 13 4.39 8.08 11.77
CA SER A 13 4.56 7.02 10.78
C SER A 13 3.33 6.13 10.78
N VAL A 14 2.91 5.73 9.59
CA VAL A 14 1.71 4.91 9.39
C VAL A 14 2.06 3.72 8.52
N VAL A 15 1.62 2.54 8.95
CA VAL A 15 1.77 1.33 8.14
C VAL A 15 0.39 0.83 7.77
N ILE A 16 0.17 0.60 6.49
CA ILE A 16 -1.06 0.04 5.97
C ILE A 16 -0.77 -1.38 5.52
N VAL A 17 -1.42 -2.35 6.14
CA VAL A 17 -1.33 -3.74 5.73
C VAL A 17 -2.53 -4.04 4.87
N MET A 18 -2.30 -4.36 3.60
CA MET A 18 -3.35 -4.54 2.62
C MET A 18 -3.43 -5.99 2.17
N SER A 19 -4.51 -6.67 2.54
CA SER A 19 -4.77 -8.04 2.13
C SER A 19 -5.84 -8.13 1.03
N SER A 20 -6.52 -7.03 0.73
CA SER A 20 -7.51 -6.97 -0.34
C SER A 20 -6.83 -7.01 -1.71
N GLY A 21 -7.47 -7.64 -2.66
CA GLY A 21 -6.93 -7.79 -4.00
C GLY A 21 -8.04 -7.84 -5.05
N PRO A 22 -7.74 -8.35 -6.24
CA PRO A 22 -8.66 -8.28 -7.38
C PRO A 22 -10.03 -8.92 -7.17
N SER A 23 -10.16 -9.85 -6.22
CA SER A 23 -11.47 -10.45 -5.94
C SER A 23 -12.42 -9.50 -5.23
N THR A 24 -11.89 -8.42 -4.63
CA THR A 24 -12.70 -7.39 -3.97
C THR A 24 -12.25 -6.01 -4.47
N PRO A 25 -12.48 -5.72 -5.77
CA PRO A 25 -11.92 -4.49 -6.36
C PRO A 25 -12.39 -3.22 -5.67
N HIS A 26 -13.62 -3.22 -5.14
CA HIS A 26 -14.17 -2.05 -4.44
C HIS A 26 -13.40 -1.68 -3.16
N ARG A 27 -12.52 -2.57 -2.68
CA ARG A 27 -11.70 -2.32 -1.49
C ARG A 27 -10.28 -1.91 -1.82
N CYS A 28 -9.93 -1.83 -3.10
CA CYS A 28 -8.53 -1.69 -3.50
C CYS A 28 -8.07 -0.24 -3.70
N ALA A 29 -8.98 0.72 -3.78
CA ALA A 29 -8.60 2.12 -4.01
C ALA A 29 -8.25 2.84 -2.70
N THR A 30 -9.05 2.65 -1.66
CA THR A 30 -8.93 3.41 -0.41
C THR A 30 -7.55 3.32 0.23
N PRO A 31 -6.90 2.15 0.31
CA PRO A 31 -5.57 2.11 0.93
C PRO A 31 -4.56 3.05 0.25
N PHE A 32 -4.59 3.12 -1.07
CA PHE A 32 -3.68 4.02 -1.81
C PHE A 32 -4.12 5.47 -1.69
N TYR A 33 -5.41 5.72 -1.77
CA TYR A 33 -5.97 7.06 -1.67
C TYR A 33 -5.68 7.69 -0.31
N ILE A 34 -5.98 6.96 0.78
CA ILE A 34 -5.74 7.48 2.13
C ILE A 34 -4.24 7.63 2.42
N SER A 35 -3.41 6.72 1.88
CA SER A 35 -1.97 6.82 2.09
C SER A 35 -1.40 8.07 1.45
N ALA A 36 -1.89 8.45 0.27
CA ALA A 36 -1.44 9.68 -0.40
C ALA A 36 -1.82 10.91 0.41
N ILE A 37 -3.03 10.93 0.99
CA ILE A 37 -3.48 12.03 1.83
C ILE A 37 -2.62 12.13 3.08
N LEU A 38 -2.39 11.01 3.76
CA LEU A 38 -1.57 10.98 4.98
C LEU A 38 -0.15 11.45 4.68
N ALA A 39 0.42 11.03 3.57
CA ALA A 39 1.77 11.44 3.18
C ALA A 39 1.81 12.95 2.90
N SER A 40 0.77 13.50 2.29
CA SER A 40 0.71 14.94 2.03
C SER A 40 0.48 15.75 3.31
N MET A 41 0.14 15.09 4.41
CA MET A 41 0.04 15.70 5.73
C MET A 41 1.31 15.45 6.55
N ASP A 42 2.41 15.14 5.86
CA ASP A 42 3.74 14.94 6.42
C ASP A 42 3.92 13.67 7.24
N ALA A 43 3.02 12.71 7.12
CA ALA A 43 3.23 11.41 7.73
C ALA A 43 4.15 10.58 6.83
N GLU A 44 4.95 9.71 7.46
CA GLU A 44 5.75 8.72 6.76
C GLU A 44 4.90 7.47 6.60
N VAL A 45 4.56 7.13 5.37
CA VAL A 45 3.57 6.08 5.10
C VAL A 45 4.18 4.94 4.31
N SER A 46 3.92 3.72 4.76
CA SER A 46 4.29 2.49 4.07
C SER A 46 3.04 1.65 3.87
N ILE A 47 2.92 1.05 2.69
CA ILE A 47 1.89 0.04 2.40
C ILE A 47 2.59 -1.28 2.20
N PHE A 48 2.10 -2.32 2.87
CA PHE A 48 2.62 -3.67 2.72
C PHE A 48 1.52 -4.55 2.12
N LEU A 49 1.72 -4.93 0.85
CA LEU A 49 0.79 -5.82 0.15
C LEU A 49 1.05 -7.24 0.61
N THR A 50 0.02 -7.91 1.13
CA THR A 50 0.12 -9.29 1.58
C THR A 50 -1.12 -10.07 1.16
N MET A 51 -1.10 -11.39 1.31
CA MET A 51 -2.21 -12.24 0.90
C MET A 51 -2.59 -11.93 -0.55
N GLU A 52 -3.88 -11.81 -0.85
CA GLU A 52 -4.32 -11.51 -2.21
C GLU A 52 -3.84 -10.14 -2.70
N GLY A 53 -3.49 -9.24 -1.77
CA GLY A 53 -2.98 -7.93 -2.14
C GLY A 53 -1.72 -7.98 -2.99
N VAL A 54 -0.93 -9.07 -2.90
CA VAL A 54 0.28 -9.19 -3.73
C VAL A 54 -0.04 -9.23 -5.22
N LYS A 55 -1.26 -9.63 -5.58
CA LYS A 55 -1.67 -9.66 -6.99
C LYS A 55 -1.73 -8.26 -7.59
N LEU A 56 -1.93 -7.23 -6.76
CA LEU A 56 -1.92 -5.86 -7.27
C LEU A 56 -0.53 -5.44 -7.72
N GLY A 57 0.50 -6.12 -7.25
CA GLY A 57 1.87 -5.88 -7.72
C GLY A 57 2.23 -6.65 -8.98
N GLN A 58 1.34 -7.50 -9.49
CA GLN A 58 1.59 -8.26 -10.70
C GLN A 58 1.35 -7.40 -11.94
N THR A 59 2.27 -7.46 -12.90
CA THR A 59 2.13 -6.72 -14.14
C THR A 59 0.78 -7.00 -14.80
N GLY A 60 0.07 -5.96 -15.19
CA GLY A 60 -1.20 -6.05 -15.89
C GLY A 60 -2.43 -6.12 -15.00
N VAL A 61 -2.27 -6.34 -13.69
CA VAL A 61 -3.44 -6.49 -12.81
C VAL A 61 -4.01 -5.13 -12.39
N ALA A 62 -3.22 -4.30 -11.71
CA ALA A 62 -3.70 -3.00 -11.26
C ALA A 62 -4.02 -2.05 -12.42
N GLU A 63 -3.34 -2.22 -13.53
CA GLU A 63 -3.57 -1.43 -14.74
C GLU A 63 -4.96 -1.64 -15.32
N ASN A 64 -5.57 -2.79 -15.05
CA ASN A 64 -6.87 -3.17 -15.62
C ASN A 64 -7.97 -3.30 -14.58
N LEU A 65 -7.71 -2.87 -13.35
CA LEU A 65 -8.65 -3.01 -12.24
C LEU A 65 -9.17 -1.64 -11.81
N THR A 66 -10.49 -1.52 -11.63
CA THR A 66 -11.11 -0.31 -11.10
C THR A 66 -11.94 -0.69 -9.88
N ALA A 67 -11.98 0.22 -8.89
CA ALA A 67 -12.80 0.01 -7.70
C ALA A 67 -14.28 0.23 -7.99
N MET A 68 -14.57 1.12 -8.94
CA MET A 68 -15.92 1.43 -9.37
C MET A 68 -15.96 1.48 -10.88
N GLN A 69 -17.07 1.08 -11.46
CA GLN A 69 -17.24 1.12 -12.91
C GLN A 69 -17.01 2.56 -13.40
N GLY A 70 -16.13 2.70 -14.39
CA GLY A 70 -15.83 4.02 -14.97
C GLY A 70 -14.89 4.86 -14.14
N GLY A 71 -14.36 4.34 -13.03
CA GLY A 71 -13.43 5.07 -12.16
C GLY A 71 -11.98 4.93 -12.62
N LYS A 72 -11.10 5.57 -11.86
CA LYS A 72 -9.65 5.45 -12.07
C LYS A 72 -9.21 4.01 -11.84
N THR A 73 -8.18 3.59 -12.57
CA THR A 73 -7.59 2.27 -12.34
C THR A 73 -6.80 2.27 -11.03
N ILE A 74 -6.64 1.09 -10.48
CA ILE A 74 -5.89 0.94 -9.22
C ILE A 74 -4.43 1.38 -9.41
N ILE A 75 -3.85 1.15 -10.59
CA ILE A 75 -2.47 1.58 -10.84
C ILE A 75 -2.34 3.11 -10.74
N GLU A 76 -3.37 3.86 -11.15
CA GLU A 76 -3.34 5.32 -11.03
C GLU A 76 -3.35 5.76 -9.57
N PHE A 77 -4.14 5.09 -8.72
CA PHE A 77 -4.12 5.34 -7.28
C PHE A 77 -2.76 4.99 -6.67
N MET A 78 -2.16 3.89 -7.11
CA MET A 78 -0.82 3.51 -6.67
C MET A 78 0.20 4.58 -7.03
N ARG A 79 0.16 5.07 -8.26
CA ARG A 79 1.10 6.08 -8.73
C ARG A 79 0.93 7.40 -7.99
N ASP A 80 -0.29 7.76 -7.66
CA ASP A 80 -0.55 8.95 -6.85
C ASP A 80 0.09 8.80 -5.47
N ALA A 81 -0.06 7.63 -4.86
CA ALA A 81 0.56 7.35 -3.57
C ALA A 81 2.08 7.42 -3.65
N LYS A 82 2.66 6.82 -4.70
CA LYS A 82 4.11 6.86 -4.91
C LYS A 82 4.61 8.30 -5.09
N SER A 83 3.86 9.11 -5.83
CA SER A 83 4.21 10.52 -6.06
C SER A 83 4.18 11.31 -4.76
N ALA A 84 3.36 10.91 -3.81
CA ALA A 84 3.28 11.56 -2.50
C ALA A 84 4.37 11.09 -1.54
N GLY A 85 5.16 10.08 -1.93
CA GLY A 85 6.26 9.59 -1.10
C GLY A 85 5.96 8.31 -0.35
N VAL A 86 4.84 7.66 -0.63
CA VAL A 86 4.47 6.40 0.03
C VAL A 86 5.41 5.28 -0.41
N ARG A 87 5.88 4.48 0.55
CA ARG A 87 6.69 3.30 0.26
C ARG A 87 5.78 2.11 0.08
N LEU A 88 6.05 1.30 -0.94
CA LEU A 88 5.22 0.16 -1.28
C LEU A 88 6.04 -1.12 -1.20
N TYR A 89 5.63 -2.01 -0.30
CA TYR A 89 6.27 -3.32 -0.09
C TYR A 89 5.34 -4.43 -0.53
N LEU A 90 5.93 -5.56 -0.91
CA LEU A 90 5.15 -6.73 -1.33
C LEU A 90 5.68 -7.95 -0.58
N CYS A 91 4.77 -8.73 0.00
CA CYS A 91 5.09 -9.86 0.87
C CYS A 91 5.61 -11.04 0.06
N LYS A 92 6.90 -11.36 0.22
CA LYS A 92 7.53 -12.45 -0.52
C LYS A 92 6.90 -13.81 -0.20
N PRO A 93 6.63 -14.17 1.06
CA PRO A 93 6.03 -15.47 1.36
C PRO A 93 4.66 -15.69 0.73
N ALA A 94 3.92 -14.63 0.40
CA ALA A 94 2.60 -14.77 -0.22
C ALA A 94 2.69 -15.03 -1.72
N MET A 95 3.82 -14.76 -2.35
CA MET A 95 3.95 -14.86 -3.80
C MET A 95 3.67 -16.26 -4.35
N PRO A 96 4.24 -17.34 -3.77
CA PRO A 96 3.99 -18.67 -4.32
C PRO A 96 2.51 -19.07 -4.30
N GLY A 97 1.78 -18.62 -3.28
CA GLY A 97 0.35 -18.94 -3.18
C GLY A 97 -0.47 -18.36 -4.32
N TYR A 98 0.05 -17.34 -4.99
CA TYR A 98 -0.61 -16.68 -6.12
C TYR A 98 0.18 -16.84 -7.41
N GLN A 99 1.16 -17.76 -7.40
CA GLN A 99 1.95 -18.13 -8.59
C GLN A 99 2.71 -16.94 -9.19
N LEU A 100 3.23 -16.07 -8.32
CA LEU A 100 3.99 -14.90 -8.74
C LEU A 100 5.48 -15.16 -8.62
N SER A 101 6.23 -14.73 -9.61
CA SER A 101 7.68 -14.67 -9.56
C SER A 101 8.11 -13.21 -9.50
N GLU A 102 9.37 -12.98 -9.08
CA GLU A 102 9.85 -11.60 -8.92
C GLU A 102 9.85 -10.82 -10.23
N SER A 103 10.02 -11.53 -11.36
CA SER A 103 9.99 -10.88 -12.67
C SER A 103 8.61 -10.39 -13.08
N ASP A 104 7.56 -10.82 -12.37
CA ASP A 104 6.18 -10.40 -12.66
C ASP A 104 5.80 -9.10 -11.96
N ILE A 105 6.65 -8.58 -11.08
CA ILE A 105 6.29 -7.49 -10.18
C ILE A 105 6.57 -6.14 -10.83
N ILE A 106 5.60 -5.23 -10.70
CA ILE A 106 5.67 -3.88 -11.29
C ILE A 106 6.72 -3.02 -10.59
N GLU A 107 7.20 -2.00 -11.31
CA GLU A 107 8.25 -1.13 -10.79
C GLU A 107 7.80 -0.23 -9.64
N GLU A 108 6.49 -0.02 -9.48
CA GLU A 108 5.96 0.76 -8.38
C GLU A 108 6.21 0.12 -7.01
N VAL A 109 6.43 -1.18 -6.98
CA VAL A 109 6.81 -1.87 -5.73
C VAL A 109 8.26 -1.54 -5.41
N ASP A 110 8.49 -0.94 -4.26
CA ASP A 110 9.84 -0.53 -3.85
C ASP A 110 10.68 -1.72 -3.40
N GLU A 111 10.05 -2.67 -2.72
CA GLU A 111 10.80 -3.80 -2.17
C GLU A 111 9.90 -5.02 -2.01
N ILE A 112 10.40 -6.18 -2.44
CA ILE A 112 9.80 -7.47 -2.13
C ILE A 112 10.46 -7.92 -0.82
N ALA A 113 9.67 -8.05 0.24
CA ALA A 113 10.20 -8.24 1.57
C ALA A 113 9.51 -9.40 2.29
N ASN A 114 10.19 -9.93 3.30
CA ASN A 114 9.62 -11.01 4.10
C ASN A 114 8.70 -10.46 5.20
N ALA A 115 8.03 -11.37 5.91
CA ALA A 115 7.09 -10.98 6.96
C ALA A 115 7.79 -10.30 8.14
N GLY A 116 9.07 -10.57 8.35
CA GLY A 116 9.84 -9.91 9.40
C GLY A 116 9.93 -8.41 9.18
N LYS A 117 10.04 -7.97 7.92
CA LYS A 117 10.05 -6.56 7.59
C LYS A 117 8.70 -5.91 7.94
N MET A 118 7.60 -6.61 7.64
CA MET A 118 6.27 -6.12 7.99
C MET A 118 6.14 -5.97 9.50
N ALA A 119 6.61 -6.97 10.25
CA ALA A 119 6.56 -6.93 11.71
C ALA A 119 7.38 -5.75 12.26
N ASP A 120 8.58 -5.53 11.71
CA ASP A 120 9.41 -4.40 12.12
C ASP A 120 8.71 -3.06 11.87
N LEU A 121 8.07 -2.91 10.72
CA LEU A 121 7.35 -1.69 10.39
C LEU A 121 6.19 -1.47 11.35
N ILE A 122 5.45 -2.53 11.66
CA ILE A 122 4.31 -2.44 12.58
C ILE A 122 4.77 -2.04 13.98
N LEU A 123 5.85 -2.66 14.47
CA LEU A 123 6.36 -2.34 15.81
C LEU A 123 6.90 -0.93 15.92
N ALA A 124 7.43 -0.39 14.84
CA ALA A 124 8.05 0.93 14.83
C ALA A 124 7.07 2.06 14.52
N CYS A 125 5.89 1.76 14.00
CA CYS A 125 4.97 2.80 13.54
C CYS A 125 4.12 3.38 14.68
N ASP A 126 3.60 4.57 14.44
CA ASP A 126 2.64 5.22 15.36
C ASP A 126 1.24 4.68 15.16
N LYS A 127 0.85 4.39 13.92
CA LYS A 127 -0.48 3.91 13.58
C LYS A 127 -0.38 2.78 12.57
N SER A 128 -1.21 1.76 12.71
CA SER A 128 -1.34 0.72 11.69
C SER A 128 -2.79 0.59 11.26
N LEU A 129 -3.00 0.42 9.96
CA LEU A 129 -4.32 0.25 9.36
C LEU A 129 -4.30 -1.05 8.56
N PHE A 130 -5.42 -1.78 8.62
CA PHE A 130 -5.55 -3.06 7.94
C PHE A 130 -6.74 -3.01 6.98
N PHE A 131 -6.48 -3.36 5.73
CA PHE A 131 -7.51 -3.39 4.69
C PHE A 131 -7.60 -4.74 4.00
#